data_65422543aaf5d78267530755dac4678c
#
_entry.id   65422543aaf5d78267530755dac4678c
#
_cell.length_a   1.000
_cell.length_b   1.000
_cell.length_c   1.000
_cell.angle_alpha   90.00
_cell.angle_beta   90.00
_cell.angle_gamma   90.00
#
_symmetry.space_group_name_H-M   'P 1'
#
loop_
_entity.id
_entity.type
_entity.pdbx_description
1 polymer ?
#
loop_
_entity_poly.entity_id
_entity_poly.type
_entity_poly.pdbx_seq_one_letter_code
_entity_poly.pdbx_strand_id
1 'polypeptide(L)'
;MTAISVKGVSHTFETRRARLRALEEIELEIGENEFVTLVGRSGCGKSTLLRLMAGLLRPTTGLVEIGGHAVTRPRRDVSLMFQRSALLPWRTVIENVMLPVEILRLDRRAHRTRAEQLLTLTGLEGFEDRRPNELSGGMQQRVALCRALVHDPSVLLMDEPFAALDALTREELSLELQRIWGEERKTIVFVTHSIQEATLLADRIVVMSPRPGRVARLLTVGADRPRSLGVTAHSPELDRVGAELHELLFAREPAELREPSRDR
;
A
#
# COMPACT_ATOMS: atom_id res chain seq x y z
N MET A 1 13.12 -7.72 13.67
CA MET A 1 11.94 -7.93 14.53
C MET A 1 10.68 -7.92 13.67
N THR A 2 9.54 -8.43 14.15
CA THR A 2 8.26 -8.39 13.41
C THR A 2 7.57 -7.05 13.65
N ALA A 3 7.35 -6.29 12.58
CA ALA A 3 6.65 -5.00 12.66
C ALA A 3 5.12 -5.18 12.63
N ILE A 4 4.63 -6.07 11.76
CA ILE A 4 3.20 -6.36 11.61
C ILE A 4 2.99 -7.87 11.67
N SER A 5 2.05 -8.32 12.50
CA SER A 5 1.64 -9.72 12.60
C SER A 5 0.13 -9.82 12.40
N VAL A 6 -0.29 -10.68 11.49
CA VAL A 6 -1.69 -11.01 11.18
C VAL A 6 -1.87 -12.48 11.49
N LYS A 7 -2.67 -12.80 12.52
CA LYS A 7 -2.82 -14.15 13.06
C LYS A 7 -4.26 -14.65 12.93
N GLY A 8 -4.50 -15.61 12.05
CA GLY A 8 -5.79 -16.27 11.83
C GLY A 8 -6.92 -15.30 11.46
N VAL A 9 -6.58 -14.20 10.76
CA VAL A 9 -7.53 -13.12 10.51
C VAL A 9 -8.55 -13.52 9.45
N SER A 10 -9.83 -13.49 9.83
CA SER A 10 -10.94 -13.55 8.88
C SER A 10 -11.82 -12.30 9.01
N HIS A 11 -12.44 -11.90 7.91
CA HIS A 11 -13.38 -10.78 7.92
C HIS A 11 -14.59 -11.03 7.03
N THR A 12 -15.78 -10.87 7.60
CA THR A 12 -17.06 -11.00 6.91
C THR A 12 -17.83 -9.69 7.01
N PHE A 13 -18.19 -9.13 5.86
CA PHE A 13 -19.13 -8.00 5.83
C PHE A 13 -20.55 -8.53 5.97
N GLU A 14 -21.28 -8.00 6.93
CA GLU A 14 -22.68 -8.28 7.12
C GLU A 14 -23.52 -7.12 6.59
N THR A 15 -24.42 -7.42 5.68
CA THR A 15 -25.44 -6.49 5.20
C THR A 15 -26.81 -7.05 5.51
N ARG A 16 -27.86 -6.21 5.45
CA ARG A 16 -29.25 -6.68 5.67
C ARG A 16 -29.68 -7.81 4.73
N ARG A 17 -28.99 -8.01 3.59
CA ARG A 17 -29.38 -8.97 2.54
C ARG A 17 -28.37 -10.08 2.29
N ALA A 18 -27.13 -9.94 2.76
CA ALA A 18 -26.08 -10.92 2.47
C ALA A 18 -24.92 -10.86 3.48
N ARG A 19 -24.30 -12.02 3.69
CA ARG A 19 -22.99 -12.15 4.34
C ARG A 19 -21.94 -12.35 3.26
N LEU A 20 -20.90 -11.52 3.27
CA LEU A 20 -19.82 -11.59 2.30
C LEU A 20 -18.51 -11.82 3.03
N ARG A 21 -17.99 -13.04 2.98
CA ARG A 21 -16.68 -13.38 3.52
C ARG A 21 -15.60 -12.82 2.59
N ALA A 22 -14.94 -11.76 3.04
CA ALA A 22 -13.92 -11.07 2.26
C ALA A 22 -12.53 -11.70 2.44
N LEU A 23 -12.19 -12.08 3.67
CA LEU A 23 -10.91 -12.69 4.05
C LEU A 23 -11.14 -13.94 4.89
N GLU A 24 -10.27 -14.92 4.74
CA GLU A 24 -10.33 -16.19 5.46
C GLU A 24 -8.95 -16.65 5.87
N GLU A 25 -8.76 -16.79 7.20
CA GLU A 25 -7.56 -17.35 7.83
C GLU A 25 -6.25 -16.77 7.30
N ILE A 26 -6.13 -15.44 7.29
CA ILE A 26 -4.89 -14.78 6.88
C ILE A 26 -3.84 -14.95 7.97
N GLU A 27 -2.72 -15.59 7.59
CA GLU A 27 -1.49 -15.66 8.37
C GLU A 27 -0.41 -14.88 7.60
N LEU A 28 0.13 -13.82 8.21
CA LEU A 28 1.16 -12.99 7.58
C LEU A 28 2.00 -12.28 8.63
N GLU A 29 3.31 -12.41 8.50
CA GLU A 29 4.27 -11.63 9.27
C GLU A 29 5.09 -10.74 8.36
N ILE A 30 5.27 -9.47 8.76
CA ILE A 30 6.04 -8.47 8.05
C ILE A 30 7.12 -7.95 8.99
N GLY A 31 8.37 -7.98 8.53
CA GLY A 31 9.53 -7.51 9.27
C GLY A 31 9.61 -5.99 9.39
N GLU A 32 10.41 -5.51 10.34
CA GLU A 32 10.75 -4.09 10.42
C GLU A 32 11.53 -3.66 9.16
N ASN A 33 11.21 -2.49 8.66
CA ASN A 33 11.82 -1.91 7.46
C ASN A 33 11.68 -2.76 6.19
N GLU A 34 10.73 -3.67 6.17
CA GLU A 34 10.42 -4.52 5.01
C GLU A 34 9.43 -3.80 4.08
N PHE A 35 9.65 -3.89 2.78
CA PHE A 35 8.71 -3.47 1.77
C PHE A 35 7.93 -4.69 1.25
N VAL A 36 6.68 -4.83 1.67
CA VAL A 36 5.81 -5.94 1.28
C VAL A 36 4.75 -5.45 0.31
N THR A 37 4.60 -6.15 -0.82
CA THR A 37 3.55 -5.85 -1.79
C THR A 37 2.45 -6.91 -1.74
N LEU A 38 1.19 -6.48 -1.65
CA LEU A 38 0.02 -7.34 -1.75
C LEU A 38 -0.53 -7.30 -3.17
N VAL A 39 -0.56 -8.44 -3.85
CA VAL A 39 -1.09 -8.58 -5.21
C VAL A 39 -2.22 -9.60 -5.27
N GLY A 40 -3.08 -9.49 -6.25
CA GLY A 40 -4.21 -10.41 -6.45
C GLY A 40 -5.32 -9.77 -7.28
N ARG A 41 -6.28 -10.57 -7.72
CA ARG A 41 -7.41 -10.13 -8.54
C ARG A 41 -8.26 -9.07 -7.81
N SER A 42 -8.96 -8.24 -8.57
CA SER A 42 -9.89 -7.26 -7.98
C SER A 42 -10.92 -7.97 -7.10
N GLY A 43 -11.19 -7.38 -5.94
CA GLY A 43 -12.15 -7.92 -4.97
C GLY A 43 -11.67 -9.10 -4.13
N CYS A 44 -10.40 -9.51 -4.18
CA CYS A 44 -9.86 -10.60 -3.35
C CYS A 44 -9.60 -10.20 -1.88
N GLY A 45 -9.81 -8.94 -1.48
CA GLY A 45 -9.70 -8.52 -0.08
C GLY A 45 -8.46 -7.72 0.30
N LYS A 46 -7.57 -7.34 -0.63
CA LYS A 46 -6.35 -6.56 -0.34
C LYS A 46 -6.62 -5.28 0.46
N SER A 47 -7.52 -4.44 -0.04
CA SER A 47 -7.90 -3.21 0.66
C SER A 47 -8.60 -3.47 2.00
N THR A 48 -9.29 -4.61 2.13
CA THR A 48 -9.90 -5.03 3.41
C THR A 48 -8.79 -5.36 4.42
N LEU A 49 -7.78 -6.14 4.02
CA LEU A 49 -6.64 -6.48 4.86
C LEU A 49 -5.88 -5.22 5.28
N LEU A 50 -5.65 -4.30 4.34
CA LEU A 50 -4.99 -3.03 4.63
C LEU A 50 -5.76 -2.19 5.65
N ARG A 51 -7.10 -2.13 5.54
CA ARG A 51 -7.96 -1.41 6.50
C ARG A 51 -8.00 -2.06 7.89
N LEU A 52 -7.86 -3.38 7.96
CA LEU A 52 -7.70 -4.09 9.24
C LEU A 52 -6.36 -3.73 9.89
N MET A 53 -5.25 -3.71 9.13
CA MET A 53 -3.94 -3.26 9.60
C MET A 53 -3.96 -1.78 10.04
N ALA A 54 -4.72 -0.93 9.35
CA ALA A 54 -4.87 0.48 9.71
C ALA A 54 -5.77 0.72 10.95
N GLY A 55 -6.44 -0.33 11.46
CA GLY A 55 -7.41 -0.20 12.56
C GLY A 55 -8.72 0.49 12.18
N LEU A 56 -9.01 0.61 10.88
CA LEU A 56 -10.26 1.16 10.35
C LEU A 56 -11.39 0.11 10.32
N LEU A 57 -11.03 -1.16 10.32
CA LEU A 57 -11.94 -2.30 10.46
C LEU A 57 -11.45 -3.18 11.61
N ARG A 58 -12.37 -3.94 12.18
CA ARG A 58 -12.04 -5.00 13.16
C ARG A 58 -12.16 -6.35 12.47
N PRO A 59 -11.26 -7.30 12.70
CA PRO A 59 -11.42 -8.65 12.18
C PRO A 59 -12.64 -9.33 12.82
N THR A 60 -13.28 -10.23 12.08
CA THR A 60 -14.36 -11.08 12.63
C THR A 60 -13.75 -12.15 13.54
N THR A 61 -12.61 -12.71 13.15
CA THR A 61 -11.80 -13.64 13.95
C THR A 61 -10.33 -13.32 13.76
N GLY A 62 -9.49 -13.77 14.69
CA GLY A 62 -8.06 -13.54 14.64
C GLY A 62 -7.65 -12.16 15.17
N LEU A 63 -6.39 -11.81 14.95
CA LEU A 63 -5.75 -10.64 15.53
C LEU A 63 -4.75 -10.01 14.58
N VAL A 64 -4.75 -8.68 14.51
CA VAL A 64 -3.68 -7.88 13.88
C VAL A 64 -2.88 -7.21 14.98
N GLU A 65 -1.57 -7.32 14.94
CA GLU A 65 -0.65 -6.64 15.84
C GLU A 65 0.35 -5.78 15.05
N ILE A 66 0.73 -4.63 15.61
CA ILE A 66 1.81 -3.78 15.09
C ILE A 66 2.71 -3.43 16.27
N GLY A 67 4.02 -3.74 16.14
CA GLY A 67 4.98 -3.57 17.22
C GLY A 67 4.60 -4.37 18.48
N GLY A 68 4.02 -5.56 18.32
CA GLY A 68 3.55 -6.42 19.41
C GLY A 68 2.28 -5.96 20.13
N HIS A 69 1.60 -4.93 19.61
CA HIS A 69 0.36 -4.40 20.19
C HIS A 69 -0.82 -4.63 19.27
N ALA A 70 -1.93 -5.13 19.82
CA ALA A 70 -3.17 -5.35 19.07
C ALA A 70 -3.74 -4.07 18.45
N VAL A 71 -4.10 -4.13 17.18
CA VAL A 71 -4.69 -3.04 16.43
C VAL A 71 -6.21 -3.06 16.60
N THR A 72 -6.72 -2.24 17.51
CA THR A 72 -8.16 -2.10 17.80
C THR A 72 -8.75 -0.78 17.31
N ARG A 73 -7.91 0.17 16.92
CA ARG A 73 -8.24 1.52 16.43
C ARG A 73 -7.06 2.08 15.61
N PRO A 74 -7.27 3.15 14.82
CA PRO A 74 -6.17 3.84 14.13
C PRO A 74 -5.07 4.28 15.11
N ARG A 75 -3.82 4.16 14.66
CA ARG A 75 -2.61 4.45 15.45
C ARG A 75 -1.87 5.66 14.86
N ARG A 76 -1.11 6.38 15.70
CA ARG A 76 -0.34 7.55 15.27
C ARG A 76 0.91 7.19 14.46
N ASP A 77 1.46 6.01 14.71
CA ASP A 77 2.66 5.47 14.07
C ASP A 77 2.35 4.71 12.77
N VAL A 78 1.07 4.70 12.33
CA VAL A 78 0.60 4.08 11.10
C VAL A 78 -0.02 5.13 10.20
N SER A 79 0.47 5.25 8.97
CA SER A 79 -0.13 6.08 7.94
C SER A 79 -0.83 5.25 6.89
N LEU A 80 -1.95 5.73 6.38
CA LEU A 80 -2.69 5.08 5.28
C LEU A 80 -2.86 6.05 4.11
N MET A 81 -2.35 5.66 2.96
CA MET A 81 -2.56 6.32 1.69
C MET A 81 -3.62 5.57 0.88
N PHE A 82 -4.68 6.27 0.50
CA PHE A 82 -5.78 5.73 -0.30
C PHE A 82 -5.49 5.82 -1.80
N GLN A 83 -6.19 5.03 -2.59
CA GLN A 83 -6.14 5.05 -4.05
C GLN A 83 -6.41 6.45 -4.64
N ARG A 84 -7.39 7.16 -4.07
CA ARG A 84 -7.61 8.59 -4.37
C ARG A 84 -6.77 9.43 -3.43
N SER A 85 -6.18 10.51 -3.94
CA SER A 85 -5.35 11.44 -3.16
C SER A 85 -6.10 12.01 -1.94
N ALA A 86 -7.43 12.12 -2.01
CA ALA A 86 -8.31 12.60 -0.94
C ALA A 86 -7.78 13.89 -0.30
N LEU A 87 -7.28 14.83 -1.14
CA LEU A 87 -6.86 16.15 -0.69
C LEU A 87 -8.08 17.01 -0.36
N LEU A 88 -7.94 17.86 0.64
CA LEU A 88 -8.96 18.84 1.01
C LEU A 88 -8.93 20.00 -0.01
N PRO A 89 -9.97 20.17 -0.83
CA PRO A 89 -9.92 21.11 -1.97
C PRO A 89 -9.84 22.58 -1.58
N TRP A 90 -10.23 22.91 -0.35
CA TRP A 90 -10.18 24.26 0.23
C TRP A 90 -8.84 24.60 0.89
N ARG A 91 -7.92 23.64 1.02
CA ARG A 91 -6.58 23.81 1.59
C ARG A 91 -5.54 23.87 0.49
N THR A 92 -4.45 24.58 0.75
CA THR A 92 -3.26 24.58 -0.11
C THR A 92 -2.51 23.24 -0.03
N VAL A 93 -1.51 23.06 -0.88
CA VAL A 93 -0.62 21.89 -0.88
C VAL A 93 0.02 21.72 0.49
N ILE A 94 0.68 22.75 1.01
CA ILE A 94 1.37 22.66 2.30
C ILE A 94 0.39 22.41 3.46
N GLU A 95 -0.81 22.99 3.41
CA GLU A 95 -1.83 22.76 4.42
C GLU A 95 -2.38 21.32 4.37
N ASN A 96 -2.48 20.73 3.16
CA ASN A 96 -2.83 19.34 3.00
C ASN A 96 -1.74 18.42 3.55
N VAL A 97 -0.47 18.69 3.25
CA VAL A 97 0.66 17.91 3.77
C VAL A 97 0.71 17.99 5.30
N MET A 98 0.49 19.18 5.87
CA MET A 98 0.54 19.41 7.32
C MET A 98 -0.70 18.90 8.09
N LEU A 99 -1.73 18.40 7.42
CA LEU A 99 -2.97 17.95 8.05
C LEU A 99 -2.76 16.89 9.17
N PRO A 100 -1.93 15.84 9.01
CA PRO A 100 -1.66 14.88 10.08
C PRO A 100 -1.00 15.53 11.30
N VAL A 101 -0.10 16.50 11.09
CA VAL A 101 0.58 17.24 12.15
C VAL A 101 -0.41 18.00 13.03
N GLU A 102 -1.42 18.63 12.37
CA GLU A 102 -2.50 19.34 13.08
C GLU A 102 -3.38 18.36 13.87
N ILE A 103 -3.81 17.27 13.26
CA ILE A 103 -4.68 16.26 13.90
C ILE A 103 -4.00 15.59 15.07
N LEU A 104 -2.72 15.24 14.92
CA LEU A 104 -1.93 14.57 15.95
C LEU A 104 -1.36 15.53 16.99
N ARG A 105 -1.53 16.86 16.80
CA ARG A 105 -1.02 17.93 17.67
C ARG A 105 0.50 17.85 17.87
N LEU A 106 1.24 17.65 16.77
CA LEU A 106 2.69 17.60 16.75
C LEU A 106 3.28 19.02 16.61
N ASP A 107 4.60 19.14 16.83
CA ASP A 107 5.31 20.41 16.63
C ASP A 107 5.21 20.88 15.17
N ARG A 108 4.45 21.94 14.95
CA ARG A 108 4.18 22.47 13.61
C ARG A 108 5.45 23.01 12.95
N ARG A 109 6.38 23.60 13.72
CA ARG A 109 7.59 24.20 13.15
C ARG A 109 8.56 23.15 12.65
N ALA A 110 8.83 22.11 13.43
CA ALA A 110 9.70 21.00 13.06
C ALA A 110 9.15 20.27 11.82
N HIS A 111 7.84 19.98 11.79
CA HIS A 111 7.21 19.25 10.69
C HIS A 111 7.00 20.13 9.44
N ARG A 112 6.97 21.46 9.57
CA ARG A 112 6.92 22.37 8.41
C ARG A 112 8.18 22.24 7.55
N THR A 113 9.36 22.25 8.17
CA THR A 113 10.64 22.04 7.48
C THR A 113 10.65 20.66 6.78
N ARG A 114 10.17 19.61 7.47
CA ARG A 114 10.06 18.27 6.87
C ARG A 114 9.08 18.26 5.69
N ALA A 115 7.95 18.94 5.80
CA ALA A 115 6.97 19.04 4.71
C ALA A 115 7.58 19.71 3.47
N GLU A 116 8.34 20.80 3.65
CA GLU A 116 9.03 21.49 2.56
C GLU A 116 10.12 20.58 1.93
N GLN A 117 10.89 19.86 2.73
CA GLN A 117 11.84 18.86 2.22
C GLN A 117 11.17 17.76 1.40
N LEU A 118 10.04 17.22 1.87
CA LEU A 118 9.27 16.21 1.14
C LEU A 118 8.71 16.75 -0.17
N LEU A 119 8.24 18.01 -0.20
CA LEU A 119 7.77 18.65 -1.42
C LEU A 119 8.90 18.85 -2.44
N THR A 120 10.07 19.31 -2.00
CA THR A 120 11.26 19.40 -2.87
C THR A 120 11.66 18.03 -3.40
N LEU A 121 11.69 17.02 -2.53
CA LEU A 121 12.05 15.64 -2.85
C LEU A 121 11.12 15.04 -3.93
N THR A 122 9.84 15.38 -3.90
CA THR A 122 8.83 14.90 -4.85
C THR A 122 8.61 15.84 -6.04
N GLY A 123 9.48 16.85 -6.24
CA GLY A 123 9.39 17.79 -7.36
C GLY A 123 8.19 18.73 -7.30
N LEU A 124 7.73 19.07 -6.09
CA LEU A 124 6.63 20.01 -5.85
C LEU A 124 7.08 21.33 -5.20
N GLU A 125 8.37 21.64 -5.25
CA GLU A 125 8.91 22.95 -4.85
C GLU A 125 8.27 24.07 -5.67
N GLY A 126 7.81 25.14 -4.98
CA GLY A 126 7.11 26.26 -5.59
C GLY A 126 5.59 26.07 -5.78
N PHE A 127 5.05 24.91 -5.38
CA PHE A 127 3.62 24.62 -5.43
C PHE A 127 2.93 24.65 -4.05
N GLU A 128 3.62 25.08 -3.00
CA GLU A 128 3.18 25.05 -1.60
C GLU A 128 1.84 25.74 -1.38
N ASP A 129 1.64 26.89 -2.03
CA ASP A 129 0.46 27.72 -1.88
C ASP A 129 -0.65 27.42 -2.91
N ARG A 130 -0.42 26.47 -3.84
CA ARG A 130 -1.40 26.01 -4.80
C ARG A 130 -2.49 25.17 -4.15
N ARG A 131 -3.68 25.14 -4.74
CA ARG A 131 -4.79 24.29 -4.33
C ARG A 131 -4.86 23.02 -5.18
N PRO A 132 -5.50 21.93 -4.70
CA PRO A 132 -5.58 20.68 -5.43
C PRO A 132 -6.16 20.80 -6.86
N ASN A 133 -7.08 21.71 -7.11
CA ASN A 133 -7.66 21.92 -8.43
C ASN A 133 -6.71 22.60 -9.44
N GLU A 134 -5.57 23.10 -8.98
CA GLU A 134 -4.51 23.68 -9.81
C GLU A 134 -3.42 22.67 -10.17
N LEU A 135 -3.54 21.42 -9.69
CA LEU A 135 -2.55 20.36 -9.82
C LEU A 135 -3.00 19.25 -10.76
N SER A 136 -2.06 18.65 -11.49
CA SER A 136 -2.32 17.40 -12.21
C SER A 136 -2.61 16.23 -11.24
N GLY A 137 -3.20 15.14 -11.74
CA GLY A 137 -3.46 13.95 -10.92
C GLY A 137 -2.20 13.38 -10.28
N GLY A 138 -1.08 13.34 -11.02
CA GLY A 138 0.23 12.91 -10.51
C GLY A 138 0.75 13.83 -9.41
N MET A 139 0.64 15.15 -9.58
CA MET A 139 1.02 16.11 -8.53
C MET A 139 0.17 15.93 -7.27
N GLN A 140 -1.15 15.73 -7.42
CA GLN A 140 -2.01 15.47 -6.26
C GLN A 140 -1.60 14.19 -5.53
N GLN A 141 -1.15 13.17 -6.24
CA GLN A 141 -0.68 11.91 -5.65
C GLN A 141 0.64 12.10 -4.91
N ARG A 142 1.56 12.91 -5.44
CA ARG A 142 2.80 13.32 -4.75
C ARG A 142 2.49 14.09 -3.46
N VAL A 143 1.52 15.01 -3.47
CA VAL A 143 1.07 15.70 -2.24
C VAL A 143 0.51 14.72 -1.22
N ALA A 144 -0.29 13.73 -1.66
CA ALA A 144 -0.81 12.69 -0.77
C ALA A 144 0.30 11.82 -0.17
N LEU A 145 1.37 11.53 -0.93
CA LEU A 145 2.56 10.83 -0.44
C LEU A 145 3.29 11.68 0.63
N CYS A 146 3.55 12.96 0.35
CA CYS A 146 4.15 13.87 1.33
C CYS A 146 3.31 13.93 2.63
N ARG A 147 1.98 14.04 2.50
CA ARG A 147 1.06 14.01 3.64
C ARG A 147 1.16 12.71 4.45
N ALA A 148 1.32 11.58 3.78
CA ALA A 148 1.44 10.29 4.44
C ALA A 148 2.77 10.14 5.21
N LEU A 149 3.82 10.85 4.81
CA LEU A 149 5.18 10.76 5.35
C LEU A 149 5.52 11.85 6.38
N VAL A 150 4.82 13.00 6.37
CA VAL A 150 5.21 14.20 7.13
C VAL A 150 5.35 13.99 8.63
N HIS A 151 4.50 13.14 9.22
CA HIS A 151 4.50 12.87 10.68
C HIS A 151 5.39 11.70 11.09
N ASP A 152 6.24 11.23 10.17
CA ASP A 152 7.24 10.19 10.40
C ASP A 152 6.66 8.85 10.91
N PRO A 153 5.70 8.24 10.19
CA PRO A 153 5.13 6.97 10.62
C PRO A 153 6.16 5.83 10.51
N SER A 154 6.11 4.86 11.42
CA SER A 154 6.93 3.64 11.33
C SER A 154 6.37 2.64 10.31
N VAL A 155 5.06 2.69 10.07
CA VAL A 155 4.35 1.83 9.11
C VAL A 155 3.58 2.69 8.11
N LEU A 156 3.80 2.43 6.82
CA LEU A 156 3.10 3.06 5.72
C LEU A 156 2.27 2.02 4.96
N LEU A 157 0.97 2.19 4.97
CA LEU A 157 0.01 1.35 4.25
C LEU A 157 -0.47 2.10 3.01
N MET A 158 -0.41 1.49 1.82
CA MET A 158 -0.73 2.14 0.55
C MET A 158 -1.71 1.29 -0.26
N ASP A 159 -2.91 1.80 -0.51
CA ASP A 159 -3.98 1.10 -1.24
C ASP A 159 -4.03 1.56 -2.70
N GLU A 160 -3.37 0.84 -3.61
CA GLU A 160 -3.26 1.14 -5.05
C GLU A 160 -2.91 2.61 -5.35
N PRO A 161 -1.83 3.17 -4.75
CA PRO A 161 -1.59 4.61 -4.75
C PRO A 161 -1.34 5.19 -6.14
N PHE A 162 -0.91 4.37 -7.11
CA PHE A 162 -0.53 4.82 -8.45
C PHE A 162 -1.49 4.36 -9.55
N ALA A 163 -2.62 3.72 -9.20
CA ALA A 163 -3.54 3.12 -10.17
C ALA A 163 -4.19 4.13 -11.15
N ALA A 164 -4.37 5.39 -10.72
CA ALA A 164 -4.99 6.43 -11.53
C ALA A 164 -4.00 7.25 -12.39
N LEU A 165 -2.71 6.87 -12.38
CA LEU A 165 -1.65 7.59 -13.08
C LEU A 165 -1.36 6.97 -14.45
N ASP A 166 -0.89 7.81 -15.38
CA ASP A 166 -0.30 7.34 -16.63
C ASP A 166 0.99 6.55 -16.36
N ALA A 167 1.47 5.81 -17.36
CA ALA A 167 2.58 4.88 -17.18
C ALA A 167 3.89 5.58 -16.78
N LEU A 168 4.20 6.75 -17.37
CA LEU A 168 5.43 7.49 -17.11
C LEU A 168 5.44 8.05 -15.69
N THR A 169 4.38 8.75 -15.30
CA THR A 169 4.23 9.32 -13.95
C THR A 169 4.25 8.22 -12.88
N ARG A 170 3.69 7.04 -13.17
CA ARG A 170 3.71 5.87 -12.28
C ARG A 170 5.12 5.35 -12.07
N GLU A 171 5.90 5.24 -13.14
CA GLU A 171 7.30 4.82 -13.07
C GLU A 171 8.14 5.80 -12.24
N GLU A 172 8.02 7.09 -12.53
CA GLU A 172 8.70 8.15 -11.76
C GLU A 172 8.40 8.07 -10.27
N LEU A 173 7.11 7.94 -9.91
CA LEU A 173 6.71 7.86 -8.49
C LEU A 173 7.14 6.55 -7.82
N SER A 174 7.21 5.45 -8.57
CA SER A 174 7.72 4.19 -8.04
C SER A 174 9.21 4.28 -7.71
N LEU A 175 9.99 4.89 -8.59
CA LEU A 175 11.42 5.14 -8.35
C LEU A 175 11.63 6.10 -7.18
N GLU A 176 10.82 7.15 -7.08
CA GLU A 176 10.86 8.10 -5.98
C GLU A 176 10.53 7.44 -4.63
N LEU A 177 9.48 6.61 -4.60
CA LEU A 177 9.12 5.86 -3.41
C LEU A 177 10.23 4.89 -2.99
N GLN A 178 10.89 4.24 -3.95
CA GLN A 178 12.04 3.39 -3.68
C GLN A 178 13.20 4.18 -3.03
N ARG A 179 13.47 5.40 -3.53
CA ARG A 179 14.49 6.29 -2.99
C ARG A 179 14.17 6.71 -1.56
N ILE A 180 12.95 7.19 -1.32
CA ILE A 180 12.47 7.59 0.02
C ILE A 180 12.58 6.42 1.00
N TRP A 181 12.14 5.22 0.59
CA TRP A 181 12.24 4.03 1.43
C TRP A 181 13.69 3.66 1.74
N GLY A 182 14.60 3.80 0.77
CA GLY A 182 16.03 3.54 0.95
C GLY A 182 16.67 4.46 2.01
N GLU A 183 16.25 5.72 2.06
CA GLU A 183 16.74 6.72 2.99
C GLU A 183 16.11 6.60 4.39
N GLU A 184 14.79 6.40 4.46
CA GLU A 184 14.04 6.46 5.72
C GLU A 184 13.78 5.09 6.38
N ARG A 185 13.95 3.98 5.64
CA ARG A 185 13.82 2.61 6.17
C ARG A 185 12.54 2.39 6.99
N LYS A 186 11.38 2.53 6.34
CA LYS A 186 10.06 2.29 6.96
C LYS A 186 9.50 0.92 6.58
N THR A 187 8.63 0.37 7.40
CA THR A 187 7.85 -0.80 7.04
C THR A 187 6.71 -0.37 6.10
N ILE A 188 6.67 -0.90 4.89
CA ILE A 188 5.66 -0.54 3.88
C ILE A 188 4.83 -1.75 3.49
N VAL A 189 3.50 -1.59 3.48
CA VAL A 189 2.56 -2.53 2.86
C VAL A 189 1.89 -1.83 1.68
N PHE A 190 2.19 -2.31 0.48
CA PHE A 190 1.80 -1.68 -0.77
C PHE A 190 0.85 -2.59 -1.56
N VAL A 191 -0.37 -2.15 -1.78
CA VAL A 191 -1.33 -2.87 -2.61
C VAL A 191 -1.20 -2.41 -4.05
N THR A 192 -1.05 -3.35 -4.98
CA THR A 192 -1.07 -3.06 -6.41
C THR A 192 -1.62 -4.24 -7.22
N HIS A 193 -1.99 -3.97 -8.46
CA HIS A 193 -2.26 -4.96 -9.48
C HIS A 193 -1.17 -4.98 -10.59
N SER A 194 -0.15 -4.14 -10.47
CA SER A 194 0.99 -4.06 -11.41
C SER A 194 2.10 -5.00 -10.98
N ILE A 195 2.46 -5.93 -11.86
CA ILE A 195 3.61 -6.83 -11.68
C ILE A 195 4.90 -6.02 -11.60
N GLN A 196 5.03 -4.99 -12.44
CA GLN A 196 6.20 -4.13 -12.48
C GLN A 196 6.43 -3.39 -11.15
N GLU A 197 5.37 -2.77 -10.59
CA GLU A 197 5.46 -2.14 -9.26
C GLU A 197 5.86 -3.15 -8.18
N ALA A 198 5.24 -4.34 -8.20
CA ALA A 198 5.52 -5.38 -7.22
C ALA A 198 6.98 -5.84 -7.26
N THR A 199 7.53 -6.13 -8.44
CA THR A 199 8.93 -6.57 -8.60
C THR A 199 9.93 -5.46 -8.33
N LEU A 200 9.61 -4.22 -8.73
CA LEU A 200 10.48 -3.06 -8.50
C LEU A 200 10.62 -2.73 -7.01
N LEU A 201 9.50 -2.72 -6.27
CA LEU A 201 9.43 -2.15 -4.93
C LEU A 201 9.57 -3.18 -3.81
N ALA A 202 9.09 -4.41 -3.99
CA ALA A 202 8.97 -5.35 -2.89
C ALA A 202 10.27 -6.05 -2.50
N ASP A 203 10.46 -6.30 -1.21
CA ASP A 203 11.35 -7.35 -0.71
C ASP A 203 10.62 -8.70 -0.74
N ARG A 204 9.31 -8.67 -0.42
CA ARG A 204 8.41 -9.83 -0.53
C ARG A 204 7.08 -9.45 -1.17
N ILE A 205 6.57 -10.38 -1.99
CA ILE A 205 5.27 -10.25 -2.66
C ILE A 205 4.33 -11.30 -2.08
N VAL A 206 3.21 -10.84 -1.55
CA VAL A 206 2.11 -11.66 -1.04
C VAL A 206 1.06 -11.78 -2.13
N VAL A 207 0.87 -12.97 -2.67
CA VAL A 207 -0.16 -13.25 -3.67
C VAL A 207 -1.43 -13.71 -2.96
N MET A 208 -2.53 -13.01 -3.16
CA MET A 208 -3.82 -13.34 -2.56
C MET A 208 -4.70 -14.13 -3.52
N SER A 209 -5.34 -15.20 -3.01
CA SER A 209 -6.34 -15.96 -3.74
C SER A 209 -7.60 -15.14 -4.08
N PRO A 210 -8.43 -15.57 -5.04
CA PRO A 210 -9.78 -15.06 -5.20
C PRO A 210 -10.60 -15.19 -3.90
N ARG A 211 -11.73 -14.49 -3.84
CA ARG A 211 -12.59 -14.44 -2.65
C ARG A 211 -13.17 -15.81 -2.27
N PRO A 212 -13.15 -16.16 -0.95
CA PRO A 212 -12.57 -15.42 0.17
C PRO A 212 -11.05 -15.37 0.08
N GLY A 213 -10.47 -14.16 0.25
CA GLY A 213 -9.04 -13.95 0.11
C GLY A 213 -8.25 -14.69 1.18
N ARG A 214 -7.24 -15.44 0.74
CA ARG A 214 -6.23 -16.12 1.57
C ARG A 214 -4.84 -15.76 1.04
N VAL A 215 -3.81 -15.95 1.82
CA VAL A 215 -2.44 -15.91 1.30
C VAL A 215 -2.20 -17.17 0.50
N ALA A 216 -2.15 -17.05 -0.83
CA ALA A 216 -1.93 -18.18 -1.73
C ALA A 216 -0.43 -18.49 -1.90
N ARG A 217 0.42 -17.45 -1.97
CA ARG A 217 1.86 -17.61 -2.17
C ARG A 217 2.61 -16.43 -1.59
N LEU A 218 3.84 -16.67 -1.15
CA LEU A 218 4.83 -15.67 -0.78
C LEU A 218 6.01 -15.79 -1.73
N LEU A 219 6.40 -14.71 -2.38
CA LEU A 219 7.58 -14.64 -3.24
C LEU A 219 8.58 -13.66 -2.61
N THR A 220 9.84 -14.06 -2.58
CA THR A 220 10.94 -13.17 -2.16
C THR A 220 11.60 -12.58 -3.39
N VAL A 221 11.87 -11.29 -3.37
CA VAL A 221 12.57 -10.57 -4.42
C VAL A 221 13.99 -10.26 -3.92
N GLY A 222 14.96 -11.12 -4.26
CA GLY A 222 16.34 -11.03 -3.78
C GLY A 222 17.23 -10.07 -4.57
N ALA A 223 16.69 -9.41 -5.61
CA ALA A 223 17.46 -8.44 -6.39
C ALA A 223 17.86 -7.21 -5.57
N ASP A 224 19.12 -6.80 -5.73
CA ASP A 224 19.68 -5.64 -5.05
C ASP A 224 18.95 -4.34 -5.40
N ARG A 225 19.06 -3.34 -4.52
CA ARG A 225 18.51 -1.98 -4.71
C ARG A 225 19.66 -0.96 -4.91
N PRO A 226 19.50 0.13 -5.66
CA PRO A 226 18.25 0.55 -6.32
C PRO A 226 17.92 -0.31 -7.56
N ARG A 227 16.64 -0.66 -7.70
CA ARG A 227 16.14 -1.34 -8.90
C ARG A 227 15.65 -0.30 -9.90
N SER A 228 15.78 -0.59 -11.19
CA SER A 228 15.28 0.28 -12.25
C SER A 228 14.37 -0.49 -13.20
N LEU A 229 13.50 0.24 -13.90
CA LEU A 229 12.68 -0.26 -14.98
C LEU A 229 13.33 0.14 -16.32
N GLY A 230 13.28 -0.71 -17.34
CA GLY A 230 13.74 -0.39 -18.67
C GLY A 230 14.71 -1.41 -19.28
N VAL A 231 14.98 -1.22 -20.55
CA VAL A 231 15.76 -2.16 -21.42
C VAL A 231 17.20 -2.37 -20.93
N THR A 232 17.75 -1.44 -20.18
CA THR A 232 19.13 -1.50 -19.66
C THR A 232 19.23 -2.12 -18.27
N ALA A 233 18.12 -2.42 -17.62
CA ALA A 233 18.05 -2.89 -16.23
C ALA A 233 17.63 -4.37 -16.13
N HIS A 234 18.09 -5.22 -17.05
CA HIS A 234 17.80 -6.66 -17.02
C HIS A 234 18.38 -7.29 -15.75
N SER A 235 17.52 -7.59 -14.81
CA SER A 235 17.82 -8.49 -13.69
C SER A 235 17.13 -9.82 -13.96
N PRO A 236 17.87 -10.90 -14.20
CA PRO A 236 17.27 -12.23 -14.44
C PRO A 236 16.36 -12.67 -13.30
N GLU A 237 16.64 -12.18 -12.08
CA GLU A 237 15.80 -12.47 -10.92
C GLU A 237 14.47 -11.72 -10.95
N LEU A 238 14.46 -10.43 -11.32
CA LEU A 238 13.21 -9.68 -11.48
C LEU A 238 12.34 -10.27 -12.58
N ASP A 239 12.95 -10.69 -13.70
CA ASP A 239 12.26 -11.33 -14.81
C ASP A 239 11.65 -12.67 -14.37
N ARG A 240 12.40 -13.49 -13.60
CA ARG A 240 11.90 -14.75 -13.06
C ARG A 240 10.72 -14.54 -12.10
N VAL A 241 10.86 -13.62 -11.13
CA VAL A 241 9.79 -13.32 -10.18
C VAL A 241 8.57 -12.73 -10.89
N GLY A 242 8.79 -11.86 -11.88
CA GLY A 242 7.72 -11.29 -12.71
C GLY A 242 6.95 -12.36 -13.50
N ALA A 243 7.65 -13.32 -14.11
CA ALA A 243 7.05 -14.43 -14.82
C ALA A 243 6.23 -15.34 -13.87
N GLU A 244 6.82 -15.72 -12.72
CA GLU A 244 6.11 -16.53 -11.70
C GLU A 244 4.86 -15.80 -11.19
N LEU A 245 4.96 -14.50 -10.92
CA LEU A 245 3.84 -13.68 -10.50
C LEU A 245 2.75 -13.57 -11.57
N HIS A 246 3.15 -13.45 -12.85
CA HIS A 246 2.22 -13.46 -13.99
C HIS A 246 1.47 -14.79 -14.06
N GLU A 247 2.14 -15.91 -13.95
CA GLU A 247 1.49 -17.24 -13.95
C GLU A 247 0.49 -17.34 -12.80
N LEU A 248 0.86 -16.97 -11.56
CA LEU A 248 -0.02 -17.03 -10.39
C LEU A 248 -1.27 -16.15 -10.53
N LEU A 249 -1.16 -14.97 -11.15
CA LEU A 249 -2.28 -14.05 -11.32
C LEU A 249 -3.21 -14.39 -12.47
N PHE A 250 -2.67 -14.98 -13.55
CA PHE A 250 -3.40 -15.25 -14.79
C PHE A 250 -3.62 -16.74 -15.08
N ALA A 251 -3.04 -17.66 -14.29
CA ALA A 251 -3.39 -19.07 -14.37
C ALA A 251 -4.92 -19.22 -14.25
N ARG A 252 -5.54 -19.89 -15.20
CA ARG A 252 -6.96 -20.28 -15.09
C ARG A 252 -7.05 -21.28 -13.96
N GLU A 253 -7.96 -21.05 -13.01
CA GLU A 253 -8.34 -22.11 -12.07
C GLU A 253 -8.66 -23.39 -12.84
N PRO A 254 -8.15 -24.55 -12.42
CA PRO A 254 -8.64 -25.82 -12.97
C PRO A 254 -10.17 -25.83 -12.82
N ALA A 255 -10.86 -26.26 -13.87
CA ALA A 255 -12.33 -26.22 -13.98
C ALA A 255 -13.09 -27.04 -12.91
N GLU A 256 -12.38 -27.71 -12.00
CA GLU A 256 -12.91 -28.61 -10.97
C GLU A 256 -13.48 -27.94 -9.71
N LEU A 257 -13.33 -26.61 -9.54
CA LEU A 257 -13.87 -25.89 -8.38
C LEU A 257 -15.06 -24.96 -8.70
N ARG A 258 -15.69 -25.13 -9.85
CA ARG A 258 -16.98 -24.48 -10.11
C ARG A 258 -18.07 -25.30 -9.40
N GLU A 259 -18.47 -24.91 -8.20
CA GLU A 259 -19.75 -25.35 -7.66
C GLU A 259 -20.85 -25.05 -8.69
N PRO A 260 -21.72 -26.05 -9.02
CA PRO A 260 -22.81 -25.80 -9.94
C PRO A 260 -23.72 -24.74 -9.35
N SER A 261 -23.98 -23.69 -10.12
CA SER A 261 -25.00 -22.68 -9.82
C SER A 261 -26.29 -23.40 -9.47
N ARG A 262 -26.72 -23.35 -8.21
CA ARG A 262 -28.07 -23.76 -7.83
C ARG A 262 -29.02 -22.69 -8.39
N ASP A 263 -29.45 -22.92 -9.62
CA ASP A 263 -30.70 -22.39 -10.15
C ASP A 263 -31.86 -23.03 -9.38
N ARG A 264 -32.54 -22.19 -8.56
CA ARG A 264 -34.03 -22.17 -8.41
C ARG A 264 -34.43 -21.02 -7.50
#